data_702e0a9673284c3fa02ec1621edf3710
#
_entry.id   702e0a9673284c3fa02ec1621edf3710
#
_cell.length_a   1.000
_cell.length_b   1.000
_cell.length_c   1.000
_cell.angle_alpha   90.00
_cell.angle_beta   90.00
_cell.angle_gamma   90.00
#
_symmetry.space_group_name_H-M   'P 1'
#
loop_
_entity.id
_entity.type
_entity.pdbx_description
1 polymer ?
#
loop_
_entity_poly.entity_id
_entity_poly.type
_entity_poly.pdbx_seq_one_letter_code
_entity_poly.pdbx_strand_id
1 'polypeptide(L)'
;MFVKDQEMTRYKLAPHITLGKLEDSLIGLKAQTVTKIEGDGIIEFIQEISNYLTKDNGVSIKELEENFEVESDQLKHVLEFLVTNGMCVKTDMTFDLTALLSYERAGGQVLVEDILDRLKTGIVEVITRDHNPVAVEFIRHLQEAGLHVVLKGELNKLPDIRVAIGNSHLDPIFEEINDLALEDHIPWLSIVPYDGQTSWVGPFFIPHQSACLHCYNLRKSANFSDEVLRSDLMKIKPVNPEKKPVYHMPIHLVQVGIASNLILEWLTLKDYAPSATPGGFTTINLDDKGVSFNHHRVYRVPRCPKCSPAADTGFPQVWFHGEVNN
;
A
#
# COMPACT_ATOMS: atom_id res chain seq x y z
N MET A 1 -4.16 -21.13 33.42
CA MET A 1 -3.48 -21.06 32.10
C MET A 1 -3.35 -19.59 31.62
N PHE A 2 -3.49 -18.59 32.52
CA PHE A 2 -3.54 -17.14 32.21
C PHE A 2 -2.31 -16.33 32.69
N VAL A 3 -1.30 -16.96 33.29
CA VAL A 3 -0.16 -16.23 33.90
C VAL A 3 1.07 -16.14 32.96
N LYS A 4 1.11 -16.92 31.87
CA LYS A 4 2.28 -16.94 30.95
C LYS A 4 2.28 -15.80 29.91
N ASP A 5 1.14 -15.15 29.64
CA ASP A 5 1.03 -14.15 28.57
C ASP A 5 1.51 -12.75 29.01
N GLN A 6 1.56 -12.45 30.31
CA GLN A 6 1.95 -11.12 30.79
C GLN A 6 3.48 -10.85 30.76
N GLU A 7 4.31 -11.89 30.75
CA GLU A 7 5.78 -11.72 30.74
C GLU A 7 6.34 -11.35 29.34
N MET A 8 5.58 -11.51 28.28
CA MET A 8 6.03 -11.24 26.90
C MET A 8 5.55 -9.90 26.33
N THR A 9 4.51 -9.31 26.92
CA THR A 9 3.96 -8.05 26.43
C THR A 9 4.92 -6.89 26.64
N ARG A 10 5.26 -6.20 25.57
CA ARG A 10 6.13 -5.03 25.59
C ARG A 10 5.39 -3.78 25.14
N TYR A 11 5.80 -2.64 25.65
CA TYR A 11 5.26 -1.32 25.32
C TYR A 11 6.35 -0.46 24.71
N LYS A 12 6.01 0.27 23.67
CA LYS A 12 6.93 1.20 23.00
C LYS A 12 6.20 2.50 22.69
N LEU A 13 6.92 3.62 22.77
CA LEU A 13 6.39 4.90 22.30
C LEU A 13 6.09 4.79 20.81
N ALA A 14 4.91 5.23 20.38
CA ALA A 14 4.53 5.21 18.98
C ALA A 14 5.53 6.07 18.15
N PRO A 15 6.06 5.56 17.05
CA PRO A 15 7.24 6.14 16.37
C PRO A 15 7.02 7.56 15.83
N HIS A 16 5.77 7.98 15.65
CA HIS A 16 5.41 9.30 15.14
C HIS A 16 4.88 10.25 16.23
N ILE A 17 4.93 9.82 17.50
CA ILE A 17 4.57 10.66 18.64
C ILE A 17 5.79 11.43 19.14
N THR A 18 5.64 12.74 19.28
CA THR A 18 6.59 13.57 20.02
C THR A 18 5.97 13.98 21.33
N LEU A 19 6.61 13.63 22.45
CA LEU A 19 6.21 14.08 23.78
C LEU A 19 6.92 15.40 24.10
N GLY A 20 6.17 16.38 24.60
CA GLY A 20 6.67 17.66 25.06
C GLY A 20 6.01 18.08 26.37
N LYS A 21 6.68 18.91 27.16
CA LYS A 21 6.12 19.51 28.37
C LYS A 21 5.72 20.96 28.12
N LEU A 22 4.52 21.33 28.52
CA LEU A 22 4.03 22.70 28.48
C LEU A 22 3.43 23.04 29.87
N GLU A 23 4.13 23.87 30.64
CA GLU A 23 3.75 24.18 32.04
C GLU A 23 3.53 22.87 32.83
N ASP A 24 2.33 22.70 33.38
CA ASP A 24 1.93 21.53 34.18
C ASP A 24 1.19 20.48 33.32
N SER A 25 1.52 20.40 32.04
CA SER A 25 0.88 19.48 31.11
C SER A 25 1.92 18.73 30.26
N LEU A 26 1.69 17.45 29.99
CA LEU A 26 2.40 16.69 28.97
C LEU A 26 1.61 16.72 27.69
N ILE A 27 2.28 17.03 26.60
CA ILE A 27 1.70 17.16 25.26
C ILE A 27 2.22 16.06 24.38
N GLY A 28 1.33 15.24 23.86
CA GLY A 28 1.62 14.29 22.78
C GLY A 28 1.25 14.89 21.44
N LEU A 29 2.24 15.07 20.55
CA LEU A 29 2.05 15.60 19.20
C LEU A 29 2.10 14.46 18.18
N LYS A 30 1.02 14.29 17.42
CA LYS A 30 0.93 13.34 16.30
C LYS A 30 0.39 14.09 15.09
N ALA A 31 1.27 14.47 14.15
CA ALA A 31 0.90 15.25 12.98
C ALA A 31 0.10 16.52 13.38
N GLN A 32 -1.20 16.53 13.11
CA GLN A 32 -2.12 17.63 13.46
C GLN A 32 -2.93 17.36 14.75
N THR A 33 -2.76 16.21 15.37
CA THR A 33 -3.46 15.86 16.59
C THR A 33 -2.60 16.19 17.81
N VAL A 34 -3.21 16.86 18.77
CA VAL A 34 -2.58 17.21 20.04
C VAL A 34 -3.35 16.53 21.15
N THR A 35 -2.67 15.69 21.93
CA THR A 35 -3.24 15.09 23.13
C THR A 35 -2.61 15.74 24.34
N LYS A 36 -3.41 16.33 25.20
CA LYS A 36 -2.98 16.94 26.45
C LYS A 36 -3.23 15.98 27.61
N ILE A 37 -2.22 15.76 28.44
CA ILE A 37 -2.31 14.99 29.68
C ILE A 37 -2.05 15.95 30.85
N GLU A 38 -2.93 15.93 31.81
CA GLU A 38 -2.86 16.71 33.04
C GLU A 38 -3.02 15.78 34.26
N GLY A 39 -2.36 16.10 35.36
CA GLY A 39 -2.47 15.38 36.62
C GLY A 39 -1.19 15.44 37.42
N ASP A 40 -1.37 15.61 38.74
CA ASP A 40 -0.24 15.71 39.69
C ASP A 40 0.53 14.38 39.72
N GLY A 41 1.85 14.45 39.53
CA GLY A 41 2.77 13.30 39.57
C GLY A 41 2.75 12.38 38.33
N ILE A 42 1.70 12.40 37.54
CA ILE A 42 1.61 11.52 36.34
C ILE A 42 2.53 12.00 35.22
N ILE A 43 2.73 13.30 35.13
CA ILE A 43 3.57 13.90 34.07
C ILE A 43 5.03 13.54 34.29
N GLU A 44 5.54 13.72 35.49
CA GLU A 44 6.90 13.35 35.91
C GLU A 44 7.12 11.86 35.68
N PHE A 45 6.17 11.04 36.08
CA PHE A 45 6.23 9.62 35.93
C PHE A 45 6.27 9.20 34.43
N ILE A 46 5.41 9.75 33.56
CA ILE A 46 5.45 9.45 32.12
C ILE A 46 6.77 9.94 31.50
N GLN A 47 7.30 11.08 31.93
CA GLN A 47 8.61 11.56 31.47
C GLN A 47 9.74 10.60 31.86
N GLU A 48 9.73 10.05 33.05
CA GLU A 48 10.74 9.08 33.50
C GLU A 48 10.66 7.77 32.70
N ILE A 49 9.46 7.21 32.56
CA ILE A 49 9.28 5.96 31.79
C ILE A 49 9.48 6.16 30.27
N SER A 50 9.34 7.37 29.75
CA SER A 50 9.48 7.64 28.31
C SER A 50 10.83 7.21 27.76
N ASN A 51 11.91 7.34 28.55
CA ASN A 51 13.24 6.88 28.16
C ASN A 51 13.33 5.35 27.97
N TYR A 52 12.48 4.60 28.68
CA TYR A 52 12.38 3.15 28.53
C TYR A 52 11.49 2.77 27.32
N LEU A 53 10.42 3.54 27.10
CA LEU A 53 9.50 3.36 25.99
C LEU A 53 10.14 3.67 24.61
N THR A 54 11.23 4.44 24.59
CA THR A 54 11.97 4.76 23.35
C THR A 54 13.01 3.72 22.94
N LYS A 55 13.28 2.70 23.78
CA LYS A 55 14.21 1.62 23.43
C LYS A 55 13.75 0.83 22.22
N ASP A 56 14.67 0.33 21.42
CA ASP A 56 14.37 -0.39 20.16
C ASP A 56 13.39 -1.56 20.36
N ASN A 57 13.55 -2.32 21.42
CA ASN A 57 12.70 -3.46 21.73
C ASN A 57 11.52 -3.12 22.67
N GLY A 58 11.28 -1.82 22.92
CA GLY A 58 10.29 -1.42 23.93
C GLY A 58 10.65 -1.89 25.35
N VAL A 59 9.69 -1.87 26.25
CA VAL A 59 9.86 -2.25 27.67
C VAL A 59 8.68 -3.10 28.15
N SER A 60 8.94 -4.12 28.96
CA SER A 60 7.90 -4.88 29.67
C SER A 60 7.52 -4.22 30.98
N ILE A 61 6.34 -4.56 31.53
CA ILE A 61 5.92 -4.10 32.86
C ILE A 61 6.95 -4.53 33.92
N LYS A 62 7.45 -5.76 33.84
CA LYS A 62 8.44 -6.30 34.77
C LYS A 62 9.75 -5.50 34.77
N GLU A 63 10.24 -5.12 33.57
CA GLU A 63 11.43 -4.27 33.44
C GLU A 63 11.22 -2.87 34.04
N LEU A 64 9.99 -2.35 34.01
CA LEU A 64 9.63 -1.08 34.67
C LEU A 64 9.54 -1.26 36.17
N GLU A 65 8.93 -2.34 36.68
CA GLU A 65 8.87 -2.64 38.12
C GLU A 65 10.27 -2.76 38.75
N GLU A 66 11.23 -3.32 38.05
CA GLU A 66 12.61 -3.43 38.51
C GLU A 66 13.31 -2.07 38.63
N ASN A 67 12.85 -1.04 37.93
CA ASN A 67 13.47 0.29 37.90
C ASN A 67 12.68 1.38 38.65
N PHE A 68 11.40 1.12 38.89
CA PHE A 68 10.51 2.09 39.57
C PHE A 68 9.79 1.42 40.73
N GLU A 69 9.74 2.11 41.85
CA GLU A 69 9.00 1.68 43.05
C GLU A 69 7.49 1.95 42.86
N VAL A 70 6.86 1.35 41.85
CA VAL A 70 5.45 1.54 41.49
C VAL A 70 4.78 0.19 41.36
N GLU A 71 3.56 0.06 41.87
CA GLU A 71 2.78 -1.19 41.76
C GLU A 71 2.45 -1.54 40.32
N SER A 72 2.50 -2.84 39.99
CA SER A 72 2.23 -3.41 38.67
C SER A 72 0.91 -2.92 38.07
N ASP A 73 -0.13 -2.84 38.87
CA ASP A 73 -1.45 -2.39 38.43
C ASP A 73 -1.48 -0.90 38.04
N GLN A 74 -0.72 -0.07 38.71
CA GLN A 74 -0.60 1.36 38.37
C GLN A 74 0.17 1.54 37.08
N LEU A 75 1.31 0.84 36.91
CA LEU A 75 2.07 0.78 35.63
C LEU A 75 1.19 0.36 34.47
N LYS A 76 0.43 -0.70 34.66
CA LYS A 76 -0.49 -1.21 33.66
C LYS A 76 -1.56 -0.19 33.26
N HIS A 77 -2.17 0.50 34.24
CA HIS A 77 -3.16 1.53 33.94
C HIS A 77 -2.57 2.70 33.15
N VAL A 78 -1.37 3.16 33.49
CA VAL A 78 -0.71 4.25 32.75
C VAL A 78 -0.35 3.80 31.33
N LEU A 79 0.20 2.61 31.15
CA LEU A 79 0.56 2.10 29.83
C LEU A 79 -0.66 1.86 28.96
N GLU A 80 -1.74 1.27 29.49
CA GLU A 80 -3.01 1.09 28.78
C GLU A 80 -3.67 2.43 28.40
N PHE A 81 -3.56 3.44 29.29
CA PHE A 81 -3.99 4.80 28.98
C PHE A 81 -3.19 5.37 27.79
N LEU A 82 -1.85 5.22 27.78
CA LEU A 82 -1.01 5.68 26.69
C LEU A 82 -1.32 4.94 25.38
N VAL A 83 -1.60 3.64 25.44
CA VAL A 83 -2.02 2.83 24.28
C VAL A 83 -3.38 3.30 23.75
N THR A 84 -4.36 3.48 24.63
CA THR A 84 -5.72 3.93 24.24
C THR A 84 -5.70 5.30 23.57
N ASN A 85 -4.78 6.18 24.00
CA ASN A 85 -4.60 7.50 23.40
C ASN A 85 -3.62 7.51 22.21
N GLY A 86 -3.19 6.35 21.73
CA GLY A 86 -2.32 6.20 20.55
C GLY A 86 -0.89 6.73 20.76
N MET A 87 -0.46 6.92 22.00
CA MET A 87 0.89 7.37 22.35
C MET A 87 1.88 6.23 22.46
N CYS A 88 1.41 5.05 22.86
CA CYS A 88 2.19 3.83 22.91
C CYS A 88 1.57 2.74 22.07
N VAL A 89 2.40 1.81 21.64
CA VAL A 89 2.02 0.55 21.00
C VAL A 89 2.36 -0.60 21.93
N LYS A 90 1.43 -1.56 22.02
CA LYS A 90 1.58 -2.78 22.81
C LYS A 90 1.75 -3.95 21.87
N THR A 91 2.76 -4.78 22.06
CA THR A 91 3.01 -5.98 21.29
C THR A 91 3.74 -7.05 22.10
N ASP A 92 3.52 -8.28 21.74
CA ASP A 92 4.20 -9.44 22.34
C ASP A 92 5.40 -9.90 21.47
N MET A 93 5.70 -9.17 20.41
CA MET A 93 6.78 -9.49 19.44
C MET A 93 7.82 -8.37 19.36
N THR A 94 8.97 -8.66 18.76
CA THR A 94 9.98 -7.66 18.41
C THR A 94 9.38 -6.57 17.55
N PHE A 95 9.63 -5.32 17.91
CA PHE A 95 9.10 -4.17 17.18
C PHE A 95 9.74 -4.04 15.80
N ASP A 96 8.93 -4.23 14.78
CA ASP A 96 9.25 -3.86 13.40
C ASP A 96 8.51 -2.56 13.06
N LEU A 97 9.25 -1.54 12.62
CA LEU A 97 8.68 -0.22 12.33
C LEU A 97 7.66 -0.28 11.19
N THR A 98 7.91 -1.10 10.16
CA THR A 98 7.00 -1.27 9.01
C THR A 98 5.68 -1.89 9.48
N ALA A 99 5.75 -2.93 10.33
CA ALA A 99 4.58 -3.58 10.88
C ALA A 99 3.76 -2.63 11.76
N LEU A 100 4.42 -1.82 12.59
CA LEU A 100 3.74 -0.83 13.44
C LEU A 100 3.02 0.24 12.63
N LEU A 101 3.68 0.82 11.62
CA LEU A 101 3.07 1.82 10.75
C LEU A 101 1.89 1.24 9.98
N SER A 102 2.01 -0.01 9.52
CA SER A 102 0.91 -0.73 8.86
C SER A 102 -0.27 -0.95 9.81
N TYR A 103 -0.01 -1.42 11.03
CA TYR A 103 -1.03 -1.58 12.07
C TYR A 103 -1.81 -0.29 12.34
N GLU A 104 -1.11 0.83 12.52
CA GLU A 104 -1.75 2.12 12.74
C GLU A 104 -2.57 2.59 11.55
N ARG A 105 -2.08 2.40 10.33
CA ARG A 105 -2.81 2.74 9.10
C ARG A 105 -4.08 1.92 8.93
N ALA A 106 -4.09 0.68 9.42
CA ALA A 106 -5.30 -0.16 9.46
C ALA A 106 -6.25 0.20 10.61
N GLY A 107 -5.95 1.23 11.41
CA GLY A 107 -6.75 1.58 12.59
C GLY A 107 -6.82 0.46 13.62
N GLY A 108 -5.80 -0.38 13.71
CA GLY A 108 -5.73 -1.52 14.64
C GLY A 108 -6.60 -2.72 14.26
N GLN A 109 -7.13 -2.76 13.03
CA GLN A 109 -8.05 -3.83 12.60
C GLN A 109 -7.34 -5.11 12.12
N VAL A 110 -6.02 -5.04 11.90
CA VAL A 110 -5.19 -6.18 11.51
C VAL A 110 -4.19 -6.43 12.61
N LEU A 111 -4.05 -7.67 13.06
CA LEU A 111 -3.11 -8.02 14.13
C LEU A 111 -1.66 -7.82 13.67
N VAL A 112 -0.80 -7.36 14.58
CA VAL A 112 0.63 -7.13 14.28
C VAL A 112 1.32 -8.43 13.85
N GLU A 113 0.94 -9.56 14.46
CA GLU A 113 1.45 -10.88 14.13
C GLU A 113 1.14 -11.28 12.68
N ASP A 114 -0.09 -11.01 12.22
CA ASP A 114 -0.50 -11.25 10.84
C ASP A 114 0.28 -10.37 9.85
N ILE A 115 0.51 -9.11 10.22
CA ILE A 115 1.31 -8.17 9.42
C ILE A 115 2.73 -8.70 9.28
N LEU A 116 3.37 -9.09 10.41
CA LEU A 116 4.73 -9.61 10.42
C LEU A 116 4.86 -10.92 9.64
N ASP A 117 3.89 -11.82 9.76
CA ASP A 117 3.88 -13.07 8.99
C ASP A 117 3.79 -12.78 7.49
N ARG A 118 2.87 -11.89 7.08
CA ARG A 118 2.71 -11.48 5.68
C ARG A 118 3.93 -10.76 5.11
N LEU A 119 4.64 -9.95 5.91
CA LEU A 119 5.90 -9.34 5.50
C LEU A 119 6.98 -10.39 5.22
N LYS A 120 7.06 -11.44 6.04
CA LYS A 120 8.05 -12.52 5.89
C LYS A 120 7.73 -13.49 4.76
N THR A 121 6.45 -13.77 4.54
CA THR A 121 6.00 -14.81 3.60
C THR A 121 5.54 -14.28 2.26
N GLY A 122 5.19 -12.99 2.18
CA GLY A 122 4.66 -12.34 1.00
C GLY A 122 5.67 -12.25 -0.13
N ILE A 123 5.24 -12.57 -1.34
CA ILE A 123 6.09 -12.59 -2.54
C ILE A 123 5.58 -11.59 -3.56
N VAL A 124 6.48 -10.72 -3.99
CA VAL A 124 6.26 -9.76 -5.07
C VAL A 124 7.00 -10.22 -6.31
N GLU A 125 6.28 -10.51 -7.39
CA GLU A 125 6.88 -10.77 -8.69
C GLU A 125 6.96 -9.47 -9.50
N VAL A 126 8.17 -9.03 -9.83
CA VAL A 126 8.41 -7.85 -10.67
C VAL A 126 8.67 -8.27 -12.10
N ILE A 127 7.90 -7.71 -13.01
CA ILE A 127 7.98 -7.97 -14.44
C ILE A 127 8.34 -6.65 -15.14
N THR A 128 9.48 -6.65 -15.79
CA THR A 128 10.01 -5.47 -16.48
C THR A 128 10.81 -5.87 -17.71
N ARG A 129 11.08 -4.91 -18.57
CA ARG A 129 12.08 -5.06 -19.62
C ARG A 129 13.47 -4.79 -19.08
N ASP A 130 14.47 -5.35 -19.76
CA ASP A 130 15.87 -5.20 -19.38
C ASP A 130 16.28 -3.74 -19.17
N HIS A 131 17.07 -3.52 -18.11
CA HIS A 131 17.68 -2.22 -17.77
C HIS A 131 16.70 -1.07 -17.49
N ASN A 132 15.49 -1.35 -16.99
CA ASN A 132 14.61 -0.29 -16.52
C ASN A 132 15.09 0.23 -15.14
N PRO A 133 15.59 1.48 -15.05
CA PRO A 133 16.16 1.99 -13.79
C PRO A 133 15.11 2.16 -12.69
N VAL A 134 13.84 2.38 -13.06
CA VAL A 134 12.74 2.44 -12.07
C VAL A 134 12.52 1.09 -11.42
N ALA A 135 12.64 -0.01 -12.20
CA ALA A 135 12.52 -1.34 -11.64
C ALA A 135 13.64 -1.68 -10.67
N VAL A 136 14.87 -1.28 -10.98
CA VAL A 136 16.03 -1.48 -10.10
C VAL A 136 15.82 -0.81 -8.75
N GLU A 137 15.42 0.46 -8.75
CA GLU A 137 15.15 1.21 -7.52
C GLU A 137 13.94 0.65 -6.77
N PHE A 138 12.89 0.27 -7.48
CA PHE A 138 11.69 -0.32 -6.87
C PHE A 138 12.00 -1.65 -6.17
N ILE A 139 12.72 -2.55 -6.82
CA ILE A 139 13.15 -3.84 -6.23
C ILE A 139 13.97 -3.60 -4.98
N ARG A 140 14.97 -2.70 -5.06
CA ARG A 140 15.82 -2.35 -3.92
C ARG A 140 15.01 -1.87 -2.72
N HIS A 141 14.07 -0.95 -2.92
CA HIS A 141 13.23 -0.43 -1.83
C HIS A 141 12.35 -1.50 -1.19
N LEU A 142 11.76 -2.39 -1.97
CA LEU A 142 10.94 -3.48 -1.41
C LEU A 142 11.79 -4.49 -0.63
N GLN A 143 13.01 -4.80 -1.11
CA GLN A 143 13.95 -5.68 -0.40
C GLN A 143 14.44 -5.05 0.90
N GLU A 144 14.76 -3.74 0.91
CA GLU A 144 15.12 -3.00 2.12
C GLU A 144 13.97 -2.95 3.13
N ALA A 145 12.71 -2.97 2.67
CA ALA A 145 11.53 -3.09 3.51
C ALA A 145 11.25 -4.54 4.00
N GLY A 146 12.13 -5.49 3.66
CA GLY A 146 12.04 -6.88 4.12
C GLY A 146 11.17 -7.79 3.27
N LEU A 147 10.67 -7.34 2.10
CA LEU A 147 9.84 -8.17 1.24
C LEU A 147 10.67 -9.11 0.36
N HIS A 148 10.09 -10.29 0.10
CA HIS A 148 10.65 -11.23 -0.86
C HIS A 148 10.27 -10.83 -2.29
N VAL A 149 11.21 -10.28 -3.04
CA VAL A 149 11.03 -9.81 -4.41
C VAL A 149 11.74 -10.72 -5.37
N VAL A 150 11.04 -11.15 -6.42
CA VAL A 150 11.55 -12.04 -7.47
C VAL A 150 11.26 -11.47 -8.85
N LEU A 151 12.07 -11.84 -9.83
CA LEU A 151 11.82 -11.52 -11.23
C LEU A 151 10.96 -12.61 -11.88
N LYS A 152 10.31 -12.26 -12.99
CA LYS A 152 9.46 -13.20 -13.76
C LYS A 152 10.22 -14.48 -14.09
N GLY A 153 9.65 -15.61 -13.73
CA GLY A 153 10.19 -16.93 -14.06
C GLY A 153 11.15 -17.53 -13.03
N GLU A 154 11.45 -16.83 -11.93
CA GLU A 154 12.31 -17.35 -10.87
C GLU A 154 11.57 -18.18 -9.81
N LEU A 155 10.23 -18.22 -9.88
CA LEU A 155 9.39 -18.89 -8.89
C LEU A 155 8.82 -20.21 -9.39
N ASN A 156 8.75 -21.18 -8.46
CA ASN A 156 8.02 -22.43 -8.65
C ASN A 156 6.60 -22.39 -8.03
N LYS A 157 6.19 -21.24 -7.48
CA LYS A 157 4.86 -21.02 -6.88
C LYS A 157 4.29 -19.67 -7.33
N LEU A 158 2.98 -19.49 -7.19
CA LEU A 158 2.33 -18.23 -7.53
C LEU A 158 2.75 -17.12 -6.54
N PRO A 159 2.99 -15.88 -7.02
CA PRO A 159 3.24 -14.73 -6.17
C PRO A 159 1.95 -14.22 -5.51
N ASP A 160 2.08 -13.42 -4.45
CA ASP A 160 0.93 -12.75 -3.83
C ASP A 160 0.47 -11.52 -4.61
N ILE A 161 1.37 -10.93 -5.37
CA ILE A 161 1.10 -9.77 -6.23
C ILE A 161 2.15 -9.68 -7.34
N ARG A 162 1.72 -9.20 -8.52
CA ARG A 162 2.61 -8.83 -9.62
C ARG A 162 2.74 -7.32 -9.74
N VAL A 163 3.93 -6.87 -10.17
CA VAL A 163 4.17 -5.48 -10.53
C VAL A 163 4.76 -5.44 -11.93
N ALA A 164 4.02 -4.88 -12.86
CA ALA A 164 4.48 -4.68 -14.24
C ALA A 164 5.02 -3.26 -14.41
N ILE A 165 6.30 -3.13 -14.76
CA ILE A 165 6.96 -1.85 -14.99
C ILE A 165 7.28 -1.75 -16.48
N GLY A 166 6.47 -1.01 -17.23
CA GLY A 166 6.65 -0.83 -18.66
C GLY A 166 7.57 0.35 -18.99
N ASN A 167 7.96 0.47 -20.25
CA ASN A 167 8.72 1.60 -20.76
C ASN A 167 7.83 2.75 -21.27
N SER A 168 6.55 2.46 -21.51
CA SER A 168 5.55 3.44 -21.95
C SER A 168 4.14 2.91 -21.68
N HIS A 169 3.13 3.74 -21.88
CA HIS A 169 1.72 3.34 -21.81
C HIS A 169 1.29 2.27 -22.80
N LEU A 170 2.05 2.09 -23.87
CA LEU A 170 1.78 1.11 -24.92
C LEU A 170 2.68 -0.14 -24.80
N ASP A 171 3.36 -0.32 -23.67
CA ASP A 171 4.23 -1.47 -23.50
C ASP A 171 3.40 -2.76 -23.48
N PRO A 172 3.67 -3.73 -24.37
CA PRO A 172 2.93 -4.99 -24.45
C PRO A 172 2.96 -5.82 -23.16
N ILE A 173 3.93 -5.57 -22.29
CA ILE A 173 4.04 -6.25 -20.98
C ILE A 173 2.76 -6.13 -20.15
N PHE A 174 2.03 -5.02 -20.27
CA PHE A 174 0.79 -4.82 -19.53
C PHE A 174 -0.33 -5.73 -20.00
N GLU A 175 -0.43 -6.01 -21.31
CA GLU A 175 -1.42 -6.94 -21.85
C GLU A 175 -1.09 -8.37 -21.46
N GLU A 176 0.19 -8.76 -21.54
CA GLU A 176 0.65 -10.09 -21.12
C GLU A 176 0.32 -10.35 -19.64
N ILE A 177 0.60 -9.37 -18.78
CA ILE A 177 0.34 -9.53 -17.33
C ILE A 177 -1.15 -9.47 -17.01
N ASN A 178 -1.92 -8.65 -17.73
CA ASN A 178 -3.37 -8.62 -17.56
C ASN A 178 -4.00 -9.97 -17.89
N ASP A 179 -3.60 -10.61 -18.98
CA ASP A 179 -4.17 -11.89 -19.40
C ASP A 179 -3.75 -12.99 -18.41
N LEU A 180 -2.49 -13.04 -18.01
CA LEU A 180 -2.00 -13.96 -16.99
C LEU A 180 -2.70 -13.77 -15.64
N ALA A 181 -2.88 -12.53 -15.20
CA ALA A 181 -3.55 -12.22 -13.94
C ALA A 181 -5.04 -12.58 -13.95
N LEU A 182 -5.72 -12.47 -15.09
CA LEU A 182 -7.11 -12.92 -15.23
C LEU A 182 -7.23 -14.44 -15.18
N GLU A 183 -6.21 -15.19 -15.63
CA GLU A 183 -6.17 -16.64 -15.61
C GLU A 183 -5.89 -17.19 -14.21
N ASP A 184 -4.88 -16.66 -13.51
CA ASP A 184 -4.43 -17.19 -12.22
C ASP A 184 -4.96 -16.42 -11.00
N HIS A 185 -5.77 -15.38 -11.23
CA HIS A 185 -6.41 -14.58 -10.19
C HIS A 185 -5.46 -13.75 -9.30
N ILE A 186 -4.20 -13.53 -9.72
CA ILE A 186 -3.22 -12.77 -8.95
C ILE A 186 -3.42 -11.26 -9.17
N PRO A 187 -3.58 -10.45 -8.10
CA PRO A 187 -3.61 -8.99 -8.20
C PRO A 187 -2.33 -8.43 -8.82
N TRP A 188 -2.46 -7.33 -9.54
CA TRP A 188 -1.28 -6.71 -10.12
C TRP A 188 -1.36 -5.18 -10.18
N LEU A 189 -0.18 -4.55 -10.17
CA LEU A 189 0.01 -3.11 -10.26
C LEU A 189 0.77 -2.78 -11.55
N SER A 190 0.28 -1.79 -12.31
CA SER A 190 1.03 -1.22 -13.42
C SER A 190 1.84 0.00 -12.97
N ILE A 191 3.05 0.16 -13.50
CA ILE A 191 3.89 1.33 -13.30
C ILE A 191 4.36 1.81 -14.68
N VAL A 192 4.06 3.08 -15.00
CA VAL A 192 4.54 3.72 -16.22
C VAL A 192 5.50 4.83 -15.81
N PRO A 193 6.79 4.76 -16.21
CA PRO A 193 7.78 5.75 -15.91
C PRO A 193 7.44 7.13 -16.45
N TYR A 194 8.16 8.14 -15.97
CA TYR A 194 8.01 9.51 -16.41
C TYR A 194 8.26 9.64 -17.92
N ASP A 195 7.31 10.25 -18.62
CA ASP A 195 7.33 10.43 -20.08
C ASP A 195 7.82 11.82 -20.53
N GLY A 196 8.18 12.67 -19.58
CA GLY A 196 8.53 14.09 -19.79
C GLY A 196 7.49 15.05 -19.25
N GLN A 197 6.30 14.55 -18.87
CA GLN A 197 5.22 15.35 -18.29
C GLN A 197 4.61 14.63 -17.08
N THR A 198 4.34 13.35 -17.17
CA THR A 198 3.67 12.57 -16.14
C THR A 198 4.36 11.22 -15.89
N SER A 199 4.19 10.69 -14.68
CA SER A 199 4.44 9.29 -14.36
C SER A 199 3.23 8.68 -13.66
N TRP A 200 3.07 7.36 -13.71
CA TRP A 200 1.85 6.68 -13.27
C TRP A 200 2.16 5.52 -12.34
N VAL A 201 1.44 5.46 -11.23
CA VAL A 201 1.39 4.31 -10.32
C VAL A 201 -0.03 3.77 -10.32
N GLY A 202 -0.22 2.58 -10.84
CA GLY A 202 -1.52 1.99 -11.11
C GLY A 202 -1.93 2.10 -12.59
N PRO A 203 -3.13 1.59 -12.91
CA PRO A 203 -4.14 1.09 -11.99
C PRO A 203 -3.71 -0.16 -11.21
N PHE A 204 -4.24 -0.27 -9.97
CA PHE A 204 -4.14 -1.49 -9.18
C PHE A 204 -5.31 -2.41 -9.55
N PHE A 205 -5.00 -3.54 -10.14
CA PHE A 205 -5.99 -4.47 -10.66
C PHE A 205 -6.16 -5.67 -9.74
N ILE A 206 -7.40 -5.94 -9.34
CA ILE A 206 -7.78 -7.18 -8.68
C ILE A 206 -8.66 -7.96 -9.67
N PRO A 207 -8.17 -9.09 -10.21
CA PRO A 207 -8.89 -9.88 -11.20
C PRO A 207 -10.31 -10.21 -10.75
N HIS A 208 -11.28 -10.06 -11.66
CA HIS A 208 -12.70 -10.29 -11.46
C HIS A 208 -13.41 -9.38 -10.43
N GLN A 209 -12.67 -8.60 -9.62
CA GLN A 209 -13.23 -7.67 -8.64
C GLN A 209 -13.18 -6.21 -9.12
N SER A 210 -12.05 -5.79 -9.70
CA SER A 210 -11.86 -4.44 -10.24
C SER A 210 -12.00 -4.41 -11.78
N ALA A 211 -11.83 -3.22 -12.38
CA ALA A 211 -11.54 -3.09 -13.79
C ALA A 211 -10.31 -3.92 -14.17
N CYS A 212 -10.22 -4.40 -15.40
CA CYS A 212 -8.99 -4.95 -15.98
C CYS A 212 -8.34 -3.90 -16.91
N LEU A 213 -7.16 -4.20 -17.45
CA LEU A 213 -6.47 -3.30 -18.38
C LEU A 213 -7.34 -2.97 -19.60
N HIS A 214 -8.09 -3.93 -20.13
CA HIS A 214 -9.00 -3.67 -21.24
C HIS A 214 -10.11 -2.66 -20.88
N CYS A 215 -10.69 -2.75 -19.67
CA CYS A 215 -11.63 -1.75 -19.17
C CYS A 215 -10.99 -0.36 -19.08
N TYR A 216 -9.75 -0.30 -18.58
CA TYR A 216 -8.97 0.94 -18.52
C TYR A 216 -8.78 1.54 -19.91
N ASN A 217 -8.32 0.75 -20.87
CA ASN A 217 -8.08 1.21 -22.22
C ASN A 217 -9.37 1.68 -22.93
N LEU A 218 -10.49 0.98 -22.76
CA LEU A 218 -11.79 1.40 -23.29
C LEU A 218 -12.23 2.77 -22.71
N ARG A 219 -12.04 2.99 -21.41
CA ARG A 219 -12.38 4.28 -20.79
C ARG A 219 -11.41 5.38 -21.18
N LYS A 220 -10.12 5.06 -21.31
CA LYS A 220 -9.10 6.00 -21.79
C LYS A 220 -9.41 6.42 -23.23
N SER A 221 -9.72 5.48 -24.12
CA SER A 221 -10.05 5.76 -25.51
C SER A 221 -11.29 6.65 -25.66
N ALA A 222 -12.29 6.48 -24.81
CA ALA A 222 -13.50 7.30 -24.83
C ALA A 222 -13.24 8.80 -24.55
N ASN A 223 -12.10 9.15 -23.97
CA ASN A 223 -11.71 10.56 -23.71
C ASN A 223 -11.00 11.20 -24.91
N PHE A 224 -10.64 10.45 -25.96
CA PHE A 224 -10.07 11.06 -27.16
C PHE A 224 -11.15 11.68 -28.04
N SER A 225 -10.88 12.88 -28.54
CA SER A 225 -11.75 13.57 -29.47
C SER A 225 -11.71 12.94 -30.88
N ASP A 226 -10.58 12.35 -31.25
CA ASP A 226 -10.39 11.68 -32.53
C ASP A 226 -11.04 10.30 -32.55
N GLU A 227 -11.95 10.08 -33.50
CA GLU A 227 -12.73 8.83 -33.62
C GLU A 227 -11.85 7.64 -33.98
N VAL A 228 -10.81 7.84 -34.79
CA VAL A 228 -9.87 6.77 -35.17
C VAL A 228 -9.06 6.33 -33.95
N LEU A 229 -8.53 7.27 -33.17
CA LEU A 229 -7.81 6.97 -31.94
C LEU A 229 -8.74 6.30 -30.90
N ARG A 230 -10.01 6.72 -30.86
CA ARG A 230 -11.00 6.12 -29.97
C ARG A 230 -11.28 4.66 -30.30
N SER A 231 -11.42 4.34 -31.60
CA SER A 231 -11.70 2.97 -32.04
C SER A 231 -10.46 2.08 -32.01
N ASP A 232 -9.30 2.61 -32.30
CA ASP A 232 -8.09 1.85 -32.61
C ASP A 232 -6.97 1.95 -31.55
N LEU A 233 -7.19 2.68 -30.43
CA LEU A 233 -6.19 2.81 -29.39
C LEU A 233 -5.59 1.45 -28.96
N MET A 234 -6.44 0.44 -28.86
CA MET A 234 -6.03 -0.93 -28.48
C MET A 234 -5.20 -1.64 -29.56
N LYS A 235 -5.22 -1.15 -30.79
CA LYS A 235 -4.46 -1.70 -31.93
C LYS A 235 -3.12 -0.98 -32.14
N ILE A 236 -2.91 0.14 -31.45
CA ILE A 236 -1.67 0.92 -31.58
C ILE A 236 -0.53 0.10 -30.96
N LYS A 237 0.46 -0.20 -31.78
CA LYS A 237 1.70 -0.84 -31.34
C LYS A 237 2.82 0.19 -31.34
N PRO A 238 3.71 0.17 -30.34
CA PRO A 238 4.85 1.06 -30.32
C PRO A 238 5.75 0.78 -31.55
N VAL A 239 6.10 1.84 -32.26
CA VAL A 239 7.03 1.75 -33.41
C VAL A 239 8.43 1.32 -32.94
N ASN A 240 8.80 1.73 -31.74
CA ASN A 240 10.06 1.36 -31.09
C ASN A 240 9.79 0.86 -29.66
N PRO A 241 9.43 -0.44 -29.48
CA PRO A 241 9.14 -1.01 -28.16
C PRO A 241 10.36 -1.07 -27.25
N GLU A 242 11.57 -1.00 -27.81
CA GLU A 242 12.85 -1.02 -27.08
C GLU A 242 13.26 0.37 -26.57
N LYS A 243 12.51 1.41 -26.92
CA LYS A 243 12.82 2.79 -26.46
C LYS A 243 12.81 2.83 -24.94
N LYS A 244 13.97 3.14 -24.36
CA LYS A 244 14.11 3.33 -22.92
C LYS A 244 13.32 4.55 -22.45
N PRO A 245 12.71 4.50 -21.24
CA PRO A 245 12.05 5.65 -20.67
C PRO A 245 13.05 6.78 -20.41
N VAL A 246 12.56 8.01 -20.41
CA VAL A 246 13.35 9.15 -19.95
C VAL A 246 13.55 9.00 -18.44
N TYR A 247 14.82 8.93 -18.02
CA TYR A 247 15.14 8.78 -16.61
C TYR A 247 15.31 10.15 -15.95
N HIS A 248 14.40 10.49 -15.07
CA HIS A 248 14.46 11.69 -14.22
C HIS A 248 14.40 11.26 -12.76
N MET A 249 15.57 11.08 -12.14
CA MET A 249 15.72 10.48 -10.80
C MET A 249 14.74 11.01 -9.76
N PRO A 250 14.58 12.34 -9.52
CA PRO A 250 13.69 12.82 -8.45
C PRO A 250 12.24 12.34 -8.60
N ILE A 251 11.69 12.38 -9.82
CA ILE A 251 10.31 11.93 -10.07
C ILE A 251 10.18 10.42 -9.95
N HIS A 252 11.18 9.67 -10.41
CA HIS A 252 11.17 8.21 -10.28
C HIS A 252 11.25 7.76 -8.83
N LEU A 253 12.01 8.44 -7.97
CA LEU A 253 12.03 8.14 -6.53
C LEU A 253 10.68 8.38 -5.85
N VAL A 254 9.99 9.46 -6.20
CA VAL A 254 8.62 9.71 -5.73
C VAL A 254 7.67 8.60 -6.21
N GLN A 255 7.77 8.23 -7.49
CA GLN A 255 6.97 7.14 -8.07
C GLN A 255 7.23 5.81 -7.37
N VAL A 256 8.49 5.45 -7.18
CA VAL A 256 8.92 4.23 -6.47
C VAL A 256 8.40 4.24 -5.03
N GLY A 257 8.51 5.36 -4.32
CA GLY A 257 8.01 5.48 -2.95
C GLY A 257 6.50 5.23 -2.84
N ILE A 258 5.69 5.83 -3.72
CA ILE A 258 4.23 5.62 -3.76
C ILE A 258 3.90 4.16 -4.10
N ALA A 259 4.56 3.59 -5.11
CA ALA A 259 4.33 2.21 -5.52
C ALA A 259 4.72 1.22 -4.42
N SER A 260 5.87 1.42 -3.77
CA SER A 260 6.33 0.56 -2.67
C SER A 260 5.38 0.60 -1.48
N ASN A 261 4.89 1.80 -1.10
CA ASN A 261 3.91 1.93 -0.03
C ASN A 261 2.61 1.17 -0.36
N LEU A 262 2.11 1.28 -1.60
CA LEU A 262 0.91 0.55 -2.04
C LEU A 262 1.10 -0.97 -1.92
N ILE A 263 2.26 -1.49 -2.36
CA ILE A 263 2.58 -2.92 -2.28
C ILE A 263 2.69 -3.38 -0.83
N LEU A 264 3.41 -2.63 0.02
CA LEU A 264 3.52 -2.92 1.45
C LEU A 264 2.15 -2.99 2.12
N GLU A 265 1.31 -1.97 1.91
CA GLU A 265 -0.04 -1.95 2.48
C GLU A 265 -0.89 -3.11 1.95
N TRP A 266 -0.88 -3.38 0.65
CA TRP A 266 -1.65 -4.49 0.10
C TRP A 266 -1.22 -5.84 0.68
N LEU A 267 0.07 -6.10 0.77
CA LEU A 267 0.57 -7.36 1.32
C LEU A 267 0.22 -7.51 2.81
N THR A 268 0.40 -6.47 3.58
CA THR A 268 0.22 -6.52 5.04
C THR A 268 -1.23 -6.40 5.48
N LEU A 269 -2.01 -5.52 4.83
CA LEU A 269 -3.35 -5.13 5.28
C LEU A 269 -4.48 -5.73 4.44
N LYS A 270 -4.19 -6.18 3.20
CA LYS A 270 -5.20 -6.72 2.27
C LYS A 270 -6.37 -5.73 2.09
N ASP A 271 -7.58 -6.14 2.43
CA ASP A 271 -8.80 -5.33 2.26
C ASP A 271 -8.83 -4.05 3.13
N TYR A 272 -7.97 -3.95 4.12
CA TYR A 272 -7.80 -2.77 4.98
C TYR A 272 -6.73 -1.79 4.47
N ALA A 273 -6.11 -2.05 3.30
CA ALA A 273 -5.08 -1.22 2.73
C ALA A 273 -5.64 0.08 2.14
N PRO A 274 -5.42 1.26 2.76
CA PRO A 274 -6.05 2.50 2.30
C PRO A 274 -5.53 2.99 0.95
N SER A 275 -4.27 2.69 0.60
CA SER A 275 -3.67 3.08 -0.69
C SER A 275 -4.01 2.13 -1.83
N ALA A 276 -4.34 0.86 -1.52
CA ALA A 276 -4.56 -0.19 -2.52
C ALA A 276 -6.01 -0.23 -3.01
N THR A 277 -6.56 0.91 -3.43
CA THR A 277 -7.92 0.98 -3.96
C THR A 277 -8.03 0.20 -5.26
N PRO A 278 -8.97 -0.78 -5.37
CA PRO A 278 -9.16 -1.55 -6.60
C PRO A 278 -9.52 -0.66 -7.80
N GLY A 279 -8.73 -0.74 -8.88
CA GLY A 279 -8.84 0.14 -10.05
C GLY A 279 -8.29 1.55 -9.82
N GLY A 280 -7.72 1.83 -8.65
CA GLY A 280 -7.11 3.12 -8.32
C GLY A 280 -5.76 3.31 -8.99
N PHE A 281 -5.45 4.54 -9.38
CA PHE A 281 -4.13 4.93 -9.85
C PHE A 281 -3.83 6.39 -9.51
N THR A 282 -2.54 6.68 -9.40
CA THR A 282 -2.03 8.01 -9.12
C THR A 282 -1.20 8.49 -10.30
N THR A 283 -1.48 9.69 -10.79
CA THR A 283 -0.59 10.40 -11.72
C THR A 283 0.26 11.39 -10.94
N ILE A 284 1.54 11.44 -11.27
CA ILE A 284 2.51 12.39 -10.74
C ILE A 284 2.87 13.31 -11.89
N ASN A 285 2.46 14.56 -11.82
CA ASN A 285 2.70 15.54 -12.87
C ASN A 285 3.80 16.50 -12.43
N LEU A 286 4.65 16.86 -13.37
CA LEU A 286 5.67 17.89 -13.20
C LEU A 286 5.41 18.98 -14.24
N ASP A 287 4.97 20.14 -13.77
CA ASP A 287 4.66 21.30 -14.58
C ASP A 287 5.36 22.57 -14.05
N ASP A 288 5.02 23.73 -14.59
CA ASP A 288 5.58 25.03 -14.19
C ASP A 288 5.23 25.45 -12.75
N LYS A 289 4.25 24.80 -12.12
CA LYS A 289 3.84 25.02 -10.73
C LYS A 289 4.49 24.03 -9.75
N GLY A 290 5.24 23.06 -10.27
CA GLY A 290 5.93 22.04 -9.48
C GLY A 290 5.33 20.65 -9.63
N VAL A 291 5.45 19.83 -8.57
CA VAL A 291 4.95 18.46 -8.55
C VAL A 291 3.52 18.44 -8.03
N SER A 292 2.62 17.82 -8.79
CA SER A 292 1.24 17.60 -8.37
C SER A 292 0.85 16.13 -8.48
N PHE A 293 -0.11 15.72 -7.63
CA PHE A 293 -0.61 14.35 -7.57
C PHE A 293 -2.11 14.36 -7.85
N ASN A 294 -2.55 13.49 -8.75
CA ASN A 294 -3.97 13.28 -8.97
C ASN A 294 -4.31 11.80 -8.78
N HIS A 295 -5.33 11.54 -7.98
CA HIS A 295 -5.84 10.20 -7.73
C HIS A 295 -7.06 9.94 -8.61
N HIS A 296 -7.07 8.80 -9.27
CA HIS A 296 -8.11 8.39 -10.19
C HIS A 296 -8.58 6.98 -9.84
N ARG A 297 -9.77 6.62 -10.34
CA ARG A 297 -10.30 5.27 -10.22
C ARG A 297 -10.94 4.83 -11.53
N VAL A 298 -10.60 3.65 -11.97
CA VAL A 298 -11.20 3.00 -13.15
C VAL A 298 -12.25 2.00 -12.70
N TYR A 299 -13.46 2.15 -13.26
CA TYR A 299 -14.54 1.19 -13.02
C TYR A 299 -14.64 0.19 -14.16
N ARG A 300 -15.11 -1.01 -13.84
CA ARG A 300 -15.38 -2.05 -14.84
C ARG A 300 -16.30 -1.53 -15.94
N VAL A 301 -16.02 -1.96 -17.16
CA VAL A 301 -16.90 -1.74 -18.29
C VAL A 301 -17.87 -2.92 -18.33
N PRO A 302 -19.21 -2.67 -18.34
CA PRO A 302 -20.18 -3.74 -18.50
C PRO A 302 -19.91 -4.55 -19.77
N ARG A 303 -19.98 -5.87 -19.67
CA ARG A 303 -19.71 -6.79 -20.77
C ARG A 303 -18.31 -6.63 -21.40
N CYS A 304 -17.32 -6.28 -20.58
CA CYS A 304 -15.93 -6.28 -21.04
C CYS A 304 -15.55 -7.66 -21.54
N PRO A 305 -15.06 -7.79 -22.79
CA PRO A 305 -14.78 -9.08 -23.39
C PRO A 305 -13.66 -9.87 -22.68
N LYS A 306 -12.81 -9.19 -21.90
CA LYS A 306 -11.71 -9.82 -21.15
C LYS A 306 -12.13 -10.26 -19.73
N CYS A 307 -12.68 -9.36 -18.91
CA CYS A 307 -12.94 -9.66 -17.48
C CYS A 307 -14.42 -9.91 -17.14
N SER A 308 -15.35 -9.68 -18.09
CA SER A 308 -16.78 -9.89 -17.90
C SER A 308 -17.45 -10.11 -19.24
N PRO A 309 -17.07 -11.16 -19.99
CA PRO A 309 -17.72 -11.45 -21.26
C PRO A 309 -19.22 -11.65 -21.03
N ALA A 310 -20.00 -11.26 -22.05
CA ALA A 310 -21.43 -11.54 -22.00
C ALA A 310 -21.57 -13.07 -21.90
N ALA A 311 -22.20 -13.54 -20.82
CA ALA A 311 -22.58 -14.94 -20.76
C ALA A 311 -23.58 -15.19 -21.91
N ASP A 312 -23.41 -16.25 -22.67
CA ASP A 312 -24.37 -16.75 -23.67
C ASP A 312 -25.70 -17.23 -23.02
N THR A 313 -25.90 -16.91 -21.77
CA THR A 313 -27.17 -17.10 -21.10
C THR A 313 -28.14 -16.08 -21.65
N GLY A 314 -28.98 -16.52 -22.57
CA GLY A 314 -30.05 -15.74 -23.21
C GLY A 314 -31.08 -15.13 -22.26
N PHE A 315 -30.63 -14.41 -21.25
CA PHE A 315 -31.47 -13.50 -20.46
C PHE A 315 -31.66 -12.24 -21.30
N PRO A 316 -32.87 -12.02 -21.89
CA PRO A 316 -33.19 -10.77 -22.51
C PRO A 316 -33.01 -9.69 -21.44
N GLN A 317 -32.21 -8.68 -21.70
CA GLN A 317 -32.20 -7.51 -20.84
C GLN A 317 -33.57 -6.87 -20.94
N VAL A 318 -34.19 -6.58 -19.80
CA VAL A 318 -35.59 -6.13 -19.65
C VAL A 318 -35.90 -4.88 -20.49
N TRP A 319 -34.89 -4.15 -20.96
CA TRP A 319 -35.02 -2.95 -21.81
C TRP A 319 -34.68 -3.17 -23.31
N PHE A 320 -34.30 -4.35 -23.72
CA PHE A 320 -34.19 -4.70 -25.13
C PHE A 320 -35.47 -5.38 -25.58
N HIS A 321 -36.51 -4.59 -25.75
CA HIS A 321 -37.59 -4.98 -26.66
C HIS A 321 -37.01 -4.82 -28.08
N GLY A 322 -36.33 -5.85 -28.58
CA GLY A 322 -36.14 -5.95 -30.00
C GLY A 322 -37.52 -5.89 -30.67
N GLU A 323 -37.76 -4.88 -31.50
CA GLU A 323 -38.88 -4.91 -32.39
C GLU A 323 -38.77 -6.19 -33.20
N VAL A 324 -39.63 -7.14 -32.89
CA VAL A 324 -39.83 -8.31 -33.74
C VAL A 324 -40.54 -7.77 -34.96
N ASN A 325 -39.79 -7.39 -35.99
CA ASN A 325 -40.33 -7.15 -37.30
C ASN A 325 -40.90 -8.47 -37.84
N ASN A 326 -42.21 -8.51 -37.89
CA ASN A 326 -42.97 -9.54 -38.62
C ASN A 326 -42.64 -9.53 -40.13
#